data_3552f6f1b6d103bfb3724ffa0fec3f2c
#
_entry.id   3552f6f1b6d103bfb3724ffa0fec3f2c
#
_cell.length_a   1.000
_cell.length_b   1.000
_cell.length_c   1.000
_cell.angle_alpha   90.00
_cell.angle_beta   90.00
_cell.angle_gamma   90.00
#
_symmetry.space_group_name_H-M   'P 1'
#
loop_
_entity.id
_entity.type
_entity.pdbx_description
1 polymer ?
#
loop_
_entity_poly.entity_id
_entity_poly.type
_entity_poly.pdbx_seq_one_letter_code
_entity_poly.pdbx_strand_id
1 'polypeptide(L)'
;MKLRPAGRDSQIRAMQCLGIDYGTRRIGLSYGDEIGVATPLPALVQSAPEQRWTALREVVKSRRITDLVLGYPFNMDGTAGFKAKEVDEYAARLKAEFGLPVHLVDERLTSYEAESTIAKSKRHDVRASGLVDSRAATIILQDYLDQRLPPAAADL
;
A
#
# COMPACT_ATOMS: atom_id res chain seq x y z
N MET A 1 -36.53 1.47 6.60
CA MET A 1 -35.95 1.37 6.56
C MET A 1 -35.06 1.07 6.20
N LYS A 2 -34.69 1.10 6.04
CA LYS A 2 -34.01 0.65 5.74
C LYS A 2 -32.78 1.03 5.34
N LEU A 3 -32.29 1.88 5.18
CA LEU A 3 -31.11 2.34 4.97
C LEU A 3 -30.12 1.88 5.81
N ARG A 4 -30.39 1.64 6.86
CA ARG A 4 -29.57 1.21 7.75
C ARG A 4 -28.97 0.00 7.39
N PRO A 5 -29.52 -0.89 6.76
CA PRO A 5 -28.83 -2.07 6.30
C PRO A 5 -27.58 -1.73 5.54
N ALA A 6 -27.62 -0.71 4.74
CA ALA A 6 -26.45 -0.34 3.99
C ALA A 6 -25.30 0.07 4.90
N GLY A 7 -25.60 0.87 5.88
CA GLY A 7 -24.54 1.28 6.80
C GLY A 7 -24.02 0.12 7.58
N ARG A 8 -24.91 -0.79 7.93
CA ARG A 8 -24.50 -1.91 8.65
C ARG A 8 -23.65 -2.81 7.83
N ASP A 9 -23.98 -2.99 6.58
CA ASP A 9 -23.18 -3.80 5.69
C ASP A 9 -21.76 -3.23 5.55
N SER A 10 -21.65 -1.93 5.51
CA SER A 10 -20.34 -1.33 5.46
C SER A 10 -19.51 -1.66 6.67
N GLN A 11 -20.14 -1.68 7.82
CA GLN A 11 -19.43 -1.94 9.05
C GLN A 11 -18.91 -3.35 9.14
N ILE A 12 -19.66 -4.30 8.60
CA ILE A 12 -19.23 -5.68 8.69
C ILE A 12 -18.50 -6.13 7.45
N ARG A 13 -18.40 -5.25 6.46
CA ARG A 13 -17.67 -5.62 5.28
C ARG A 13 -16.20 -5.78 5.60
N ALA A 14 -15.59 -6.78 5.03
CA ALA A 14 -14.19 -7.04 5.25
C ALA A 14 -13.34 -5.87 4.81
N MET A 15 -12.33 -5.54 5.60
CA MET A 15 -11.36 -4.52 5.27
C MET A 15 -10.50 -5.05 4.13
N GLN A 16 -10.32 -4.24 3.10
CA GLN A 16 -9.50 -4.62 1.96
C GLN A 16 -8.54 -3.48 1.68
N CYS A 17 -7.29 -3.70 1.99
CA CYS A 17 -6.27 -2.66 1.97
C CYS A 17 -5.34 -2.79 0.79
N LEU A 18 -4.98 -1.65 0.22
CA LEU A 18 -3.99 -1.59 -0.84
C LEU A 18 -2.80 -0.83 -0.30
N GLY A 19 -1.65 -1.49 -0.22
CA GLY A 19 -0.41 -0.83 0.18
C GLY A 19 0.25 -0.22 -1.03
N ILE A 20 0.79 0.97 -0.87
CA ILE A 20 1.34 1.74 -1.98
C ILE A 20 2.70 2.30 -1.60
N ASP A 21 3.69 2.04 -2.43
CA ASP A 21 5.01 2.63 -2.29
C ASP A 21 5.23 3.51 -3.51
N TYR A 22 5.07 4.81 -3.31
CA TYR A 22 5.13 5.76 -4.42
C TYR A 22 6.55 5.98 -4.94
N GLY A 23 6.73 5.88 -6.24
CA GLY A 23 7.96 6.27 -6.89
C GLY A 23 7.62 7.05 -8.13
N THR A 24 8.57 7.82 -8.64
CA THR A 24 8.32 8.65 -9.80
C THR A 24 8.18 7.83 -11.08
N ARG A 25 8.82 6.67 -11.12
CA ARG A 25 8.75 5.83 -12.32
C ARG A 25 7.88 4.61 -12.17
N ARG A 26 7.78 4.10 -10.96
CA ARG A 26 6.98 2.92 -10.73
C ARG A 26 6.40 3.01 -9.34
N ILE A 27 5.29 2.35 -9.17
CA ILE A 27 4.58 2.38 -7.91
C ILE A 27 4.38 0.95 -7.46
N GLY A 28 4.96 0.61 -6.30
CA GLY A 28 4.81 -0.73 -5.74
C GLY A 28 3.45 -0.88 -5.09
N LEU A 29 2.88 -2.06 -5.21
CA LEU A 29 1.54 -2.32 -4.67
C LEU A 29 1.53 -3.61 -3.88
N SER A 30 0.67 -3.65 -2.86
CA SER A 30 0.44 -4.86 -2.09
C SER A 30 -1.02 -4.90 -1.66
N TYR A 31 -1.48 -6.08 -1.27
CA TYR A 31 -2.86 -6.26 -0.87
C TYR A 31 -2.94 -7.06 0.42
N GLY A 32 -3.87 -6.71 1.28
CA GLY A 32 -4.13 -7.45 2.50
C GLY A 32 -5.51 -7.15 3.04
N ASP A 33 -6.02 -8.06 3.84
CA ASP A 33 -7.36 -7.89 4.40
C ASP A 33 -7.33 -8.22 5.88
N GLU A 34 -8.49 -8.50 6.46
CA GLU A 34 -8.56 -8.72 7.90
C GLU A 34 -7.85 -9.99 8.35
N ILE A 35 -7.42 -10.84 7.43
CA ILE A 35 -6.62 -11.98 7.80
C ILE A 35 -5.25 -11.52 8.28
N GLY A 36 -4.80 -10.36 7.81
CA GLY A 36 -3.61 -9.74 8.36
C GLY A 36 -2.30 -10.07 7.66
N VAL A 37 -2.37 -10.61 6.45
CA VAL A 37 -1.17 -10.93 5.69
C VAL A 37 -1.11 -10.10 4.42
N ALA A 38 -0.03 -9.36 4.25
CA ALA A 38 0.16 -8.55 3.05
C ALA A 38 0.88 -9.37 1.98
N THR A 39 0.40 -9.28 0.75
CA THR A 39 1.04 -9.96 -0.37
C THR A 39 1.33 -8.95 -1.47
N PRO A 40 2.44 -9.12 -2.19
CA PRO A 40 2.77 -8.16 -3.25
C PRO A 40 1.89 -8.33 -4.47
N LEU A 41 1.61 -7.22 -5.12
CA LEU A 41 0.93 -7.22 -6.41
C LEU A 41 1.91 -6.67 -7.44
N PRO A 42 1.69 -6.92 -8.71
CA PRO A 42 2.56 -6.35 -9.73
C PRO A 42 2.60 -4.83 -9.61
N ALA A 43 3.78 -4.26 -9.67
CA ALA A 43 3.94 -2.82 -9.56
C ALA A 43 3.42 -2.14 -10.82
N LEU A 44 3.05 -0.88 -10.66
CA LEU A 44 2.62 -0.08 -11.81
C LEU A 44 3.87 0.49 -12.46
N VAL A 45 4.13 0.07 -13.69
CA VAL A 45 5.37 0.44 -14.37
C VAL A 45 5.13 1.14 -15.69
N GLN A 46 3.90 1.51 -15.98
CA GLN A 46 3.58 2.24 -17.21
C GLN A 46 4.40 3.53 -17.26
N SER A 47 4.89 3.87 -18.43
CA SER A 47 5.78 5.02 -18.55
C SER A 47 5.08 6.35 -18.34
N ALA A 48 3.82 6.46 -18.69
CA ALA A 48 3.10 7.72 -18.51
C ALA A 48 2.34 7.73 -17.19
N PRO A 49 2.41 8.83 -16.44
CA PRO A 49 1.71 8.89 -15.16
C PRO A 49 0.23 8.61 -15.25
N GLU A 50 -0.44 9.11 -16.29
CA GLU A 50 -1.88 8.88 -16.38
C GLU A 50 -2.22 7.43 -16.67
N GLN A 51 -1.31 6.72 -17.31
CA GLN A 51 -1.52 5.29 -17.52
C GLN A 51 -1.39 4.54 -16.20
N ARG A 52 -0.49 4.99 -15.33
CA ARG A 52 -0.39 4.38 -14.02
C ARG A 52 -1.64 4.64 -13.19
N TRP A 53 -2.22 5.83 -13.34
CA TRP A 53 -3.47 6.14 -12.64
C TRP A 53 -4.61 5.25 -13.15
N THR A 54 -4.67 5.03 -14.44
CA THR A 54 -5.70 4.15 -14.99
C THR A 54 -5.54 2.74 -14.45
N ALA A 55 -4.30 2.24 -14.39
CA ALA A 55 -4.07 0.90 -13.88
C ALA A 55 -4.41 0.83 -12.39
N LEU A 56 -4.11 1.89 -11.64
CA LEU A 56 -4.44 1.91 -10.23
C LEU A 56 -5.95 1.88 -10.02
N ARG A 57 -6.70 2.61 -10.83
CA ARG A 57 -8.16 2.59 -10.73
C ARG A 57 -8.70 1.18 -10.92
N GLU A 58 -8.10 0.44 -11.84
CA GLU A 58 -8.53 -0.93 -12.07
C GLU A 58 -8.28 -1.81 -10.86
N VAL A 59 -7.13 -1.65 -10.22
CA VAL A 59 -6.81 -2.43 -9.05
C VAL A 59 -7.78 -2.11 -7.91
N VAL A 60 -8.01 -0.82 -7.67
CA VAL A 60 -8.90 -0.40 -6.59
C VAL A 60 -10.30 -0.95 -6.81
N LYS A 61 -10.76 -0.89 -8.05
CA LYS A 61 -12.10 -1.33 -8.37
C LYS A 61 -12.23 -2.85 -8.31
N SER A 62 -11.32 -3.56 -8.95
CA SER A 62 -11.45 -5.00 -9.06
C SER A 62 -11.27 -5.70 -7.71
N ARG A 63 -10.49 -5.12 -6.83
CA ARG A 63 -10.27 -5.72 -5.52
C ARG A 63 -11.13 -5.09 -4.44
N ARG A 64 -12.00 -4.18 -4.82
CA ARG A 64 -12.93 -3.54 -3.88
C ARG A 64 -12.22 -2.97 -2.67
N ILE A 65 -11.16 -2.22 -2.93
CA ILE A 65 -10.33 -1.67 -1.88
C ILE A 65 -11.13 -0.71 -1.02
N THR A 66 -10.96 -0.82 0.29
CA THR A 66 -11.65 0.04 1.25
C THR A 66 -10.71 1.05 1.89
N ASP A 67 -9.41 0.75 1.93
CA ASP A 67 -8.42 1.61 2.60
C ASP A 67 -7.14 1.62 1.79
N LEU A 68 -6.53 2.79 1.71
CA LEU A 68 -5.25 2.93 1.04
C LEU A 68 -4.18 3.17 2.10
N VAL A 69 -3.07 2.47 1.98
CA VAL A 69 -1.98 2.56 2.94
C VAL A 69 -0.73 2.99 2.18
N LEU A 70 -0.26 4.18 2.44
CA LEU A 70 0.80 4.81 1.67
C LEU A 70 2.05 4.99 2.51
N GLY A 71 3.18 4.53 2.00
CA GLY A 71 4.45 4.75 2.67
C GLY A 71 4.80 6.22 2.65
N TYR A 72 5.25 6.75 3.77
CA TYR A 72 5.56 8.16 3.88
C TYR A 72 6.98 8.35 4.40
N PRO A 73 7.76 9.23 3.80
CA PRO A 73 9.14 9.42 4.24
C PRO A 73 9.22 10.38 5.42
N PHE A 74 8.81 9.89 6.59
CA PHE A 74 8.98 10.65 7.82
C PHE A 74 10.47 10.71 8.09
N ASN A 75 11.06 11.85 7.88
CA ASN A 75 12.48 11.90 8.05
C ASN A 75 12.88 12.79 9.20
N MET A 76 14.06 12.57 9.68
CA MET A 76 14.55 13.27 10.83
C MET A 76 15.55 14.35 10.47
N ASP A 77 16.12 14.30 9.31
CA ASP A 77 17.23 15.19 8.99
C ASP A 77 16.92 16.18 7.88
N GLY A 78 15.70 16.21 7.41
CA GLY A 78 15.31 17.16 6.40
C GLY A 78 15.73 16.82 4.97
N THR A 79 16.50 15.77 4.79
CA THR A 79 16.96 15.46 3.44
C THR A 79 15.86 14.87 2.59
N ALA A 80 14.83 14.36 3.20
CA ALA A 80 13.71 13.78 2.47
C ALA A 80 12.57 14.76 2.22
N GLY A 81 12.78 16.03 2.50
CA GLY A 81 11.71 17.01 2.36
C GLY A 81 11.13 17.06 0.97
N PHE A 82 11.96 16.93 -0.05
CA PHE A 82 11.49 16.98 -1.41
C PHE A 82 10.59 15.78 -1.72
N LYS A 83 11.02 14.62 -1.28
CA LYS A 83 10.22 13.43 -1.52
C LYS A 83 8.92 13.48 -0.72
N ALA A 84 8.97 14.01 0.49
CA ALA A 84 7.76 14.11 1.29
C ALA A 84 6.73 14.98 0.60
N LYS A 85 7.18 16.04 -0.07
CA LYS A 85 6.27 16.90 -0.79
C LYS A 85 5.60 16.14 -1.93
N GLU A 86 6.37 15.35 -2.65
CA GLU A 86 5.80 14.56 -3.74
C GLU A 86 4.78 13.56 -3.22
N VAL A 87 5.08 12.93 -2.10
CA VAL A 87 4.17 11.95 -1.54
C VAL A 87 2.91 12.63 -0.99
N ASP A 88 3.07 13.83 -0.42
CA ASP A 88 1.90 14.60 0.02
C ASP A 88 0.97 14.90 -1.13
N GLU A 89 1.53 15.28 -2.27
CA GLU A 89 0.72 15.57 -3.45
C GLU A 89 0.04 14.30 -3.95
N TYR A 90 0.76 13.20 -3.91
CA TYR A 90 0.18 11.94 -4.34
C TYR A 90 -0.95 11.52 -3.41
N ALA A 91 -0.76 11.69 -2.11
CA ALA A 91 -1.80 11.36 -1.14
C ALA A 91 -3.04 12.19 -1.36
N ALA A 92 -2.86 13.47 -1.65
CA ALA A 92 -4.00 14.34 -1.90
C ALA A 92 -4.77 13.88 -3.13
N ARG A 93 -4.06 13.47 -4.16
CA ARG A 93 -4.74 12.98 -5.35
C ARG A 93 -5.43 11.64 -5.11
N LEU A 94 -4.83 10.78 -4.29
CA LEU A 94 -5.48 9.52 -3.95
C LEU A 94 -6.82 9.79 -3.26
N LYS A 95 -6.83 10.73 -2.32
CA LYS A 95 -8.06 11.06 -1.64
C LYS A 95 -9.11 11.63 -2.58
N ALA A 96 -8.69 12.51 -3.47
CA ALA A 96 -9.61 13.12 -4.41
C ALA A 96 -10.13 12.12 -5.41
N GLU A 97 -9.26 11.22 -5.86
CA GLU A 97 -9.63 10.27 -6.89
C GLU A 97 -10.56 9.17 -6.38
N PHE A 98 -10.29 8.65 -5.20
CA PHE A 98 -11.00 7.48 -4.71
C PHE A 98 -11.96 7.72 -3.55
N GLY A 99 -11.79 8.80 -2.83
CA GLY A 99 -12.66 9.06 -1.68
C GLY A 99 -12.48 8.05 -0.56
N LEU A 100 -11.33 7.37 -0.52
CA LEU A 100 -11.06 6.38 0.50
C LEU A 100 -10.07 6.93 1.52
N PRO A 101 -10.08 6.38 2.74
CA PRO A 101 -9.09 6.79 3.72
C PRO A 101 -7.69 6.45 3.23
N VAL A 102 -6.75 7.35 3.47
CA VAL A 102 -5.35 7.14 3.13
C VAL A 102 -4.56 7.17 4.43
N HIS A 103 -3.96 6.05 4.77
CA HIS A 103 -3.20 5.91 6.01
C HIS A 103 -1.71 6.00 5.67
N LEU A 104 -0.97 6.76 6.46
CA LEU A 104 0.46 6.93 6.19
C LEU A 104 1.28 6.05 7.12
N VAL A 105 2.29 5.40 6.56
CA VAL A 105 3.16 4.51 7.32
C VAL A 105 4.60 4.91 7.06
N ASP A 106 5.40 4.95 8.11
CA ASP A 106 6.80 5.32 8.01
C ASP A 106 7.56 4.32 7.14
N GLU A 107 8.10 4.79 6.04
CA GLU A 107 8.79 3.91 5.10
C GLU A 107 10.28 3.75 5.38
N ARG A 108 10.82 4.43 6.39
CA ARG A 108 12.25 4.31 6.67
C ARG A 108 12.67 2.89 6.99
N LEU A 109 11.86 2.19 7.76
CA LEU A 109 12.19 0.82 8.12
C LEU A 109 11.95 -0.14 6.96
N THR A 110 11.03 0.20 6.08
CA THR A 110 10.70 -0.70 4.99
C THR A 110 11.82 -0.83 3.98
N SER A 111 12.57 0.24 3.74
CA SER A 111 13.67 0.18 2.79
C SER A 111 14.72 -0.82 3.23
N TYR A 112 15.07 -0.77 4.51
CA TYR A 112 16.06 -1.68 5.04
C TYR A 112 15.59 -3.12 4.96
N GLU A 113 14.36 -3.37 5.35
CA GLU A 113 13.82 -4.73 5.33
C GLU A 113 13.67 -5.24 3.90
N ALA A 114 13.27 -4.37 3.00
CA ALA A 114 13.12 -4.77 1.61
C ALA A 114 14.46 -5.21 1.04
N GLU A 115 15.50 -4.47 1.31
CA GLU A 115 16.83 -4.81 0.83
C GLU A 115 17.29 -6.14 1.41
N SER A 116 17.09 -6.32 2.69
CA SER A 116 17.48 -7.55 3.33
C SER A 116 16.77 -8.74 2.73
N THR A 117 15.50 -8.59 2.49
CA THR A 117 14.70 -9.67 1.94
C THR A 117 15.13 -10.00 0.53
N ILE A 118 15.37 -8.97 -0.28
CA ILE A 118 15.77 -9.18 -1.65
C ILE A 118 17.11 -9.90 -1.72
N ALA A 119 18.01 -9.58 -0.81
CA ALA A 119 19.33 -10.21 -0.81
C ALA A 119 19.23 -11.71 -0.60
N LYS A 120 18.18 -12.17 0.05
CA LYS A 120 18.02 -13.59 0.32
C LYS A 120 17.18 -14.33 -0.69
N SER A 121 16.59 -13.63 -1.63
CA SER A 121 15.69 -14.28 -2.58
C SER A 121 16.37 -14.37 -3.94
N LYS A 122 15.72 -15.08 -4.84
CA LYS A 122 16.20 -15.17 -6.21
C LYS A 122 15.78 -13.92 -6.94
N ARG A 123 16.66 -12.96 -6.93
CA ARG A 123 16.33 -11.66 -7.44
C ARG A 123 15.80 -11.62 -8.84
N HIS A 124 16.41 -12.38 -9.74
CA HIS A 124 15.98 -12.31 -11.12
C HIS A 124 14.56 -12.85 -11.32
N ASP A 125 14.16 -13.85 -10.54
CA ASP A 125 12.81 -14.37 -10.64
C ASP A 125 11.81 -13.34 -10.15
N VAL A 126 12.10 -12.72 -9.02
CA VAL A 126 11.22 -11.70 -8.47
C VAL A 126 11.16 -10.49 -9.40
N ARG A 127 12.32 -10.13 -9.96
CA ARG A 127 12.36 -8.99 -10.84
C ARG A 127 11.57 -9.24 -12.12
N ALA A 128 11.67 -10.46 -12.66
CA ALA A 128 10.95 -10.78 -13.88
C ALA A 128 9.45 -10.74 -13.69
N SER A 129 8.97 -11.07 -12.49
CA SER A 129 7.53 -11.04 -12.21
C SER A 129 7.05 -9.64 -11.84
N GLY A 130 7.97 -8.70 -11.64
CA GLY A 130 7.60 -7.35 -11.24
C GLY A 130 7.33 -7.21 -9.75
N LEU A 131 7.47 -8.28 -9.00
CA LEU A 131 7.14 -8.23 -7.57
C LEU A 131 8.23 -7.61 -6.73
N VAL A 132 9.45 -7.54 -7.23
CA VAL A 132 10.54 -6.93 -6.48
C VAL A 132 10.24 -5.44 -6.21
N ASP A 133 9.57 -4.79 -7.16
CA ASP A 133 9.24 -3.38 -6.99
C ASP A 133 8.11 -3.17 -6.01
N SER A 134 7.44 -4.24 -5.60
CA SER A 134 6.36 -4.17 -4.64
C SER A 134 6.75 -4.66 -3.26
N ARG A 135 8.03 -4.95 -3.07
CA ARG A 135 8.48 -5.45 -1.77
C ARG A 135 8.27 -4.42 -0.66
N ALA A 136 8.66 -3.18 -0.92
CA ALA A 136 8.47 -2.14 0.08
C ALA A 136 6.99 -1.92 0.36
N ALA A 137 6.16 -1.96 -0.67
CA ALA A 137 4.72 -1.79 -0.47
C ALA A 137 4.16 -2.90 0.40
N THR A 138 4.70 -4.11 0.27
CA THR A 138 4.26 -5.22 1.08
C THR A 138 4.63 -5.03 2.54
N ILE A 139 5.83 -4.54 2.80
CA ILE A 139 6.28 -4.29 4.17
C ILE A 139 5.49 -3.13 4.78
N ILE A 140 5.24 -2.09 4.00
CA ILE A 140 4.42 -0.97 4.45
C ILE A 140 3.05 -1.45 4.88
N LEU A 141 2.42 -2.26 4.06
CA LEU A 141 1.09 -2.74 4.37
C LEU A 141 1.10 -3.70 5.56
N GLN A 142 2.12 -4.58 5.63
CA GLN A 142 2.19 -5.51 6.74
C GLN A 142 2.32 -4.76 8.06
N ASP A 143 3.11 -3.70 8.07
CA ASP A 143 3.26 -2.89 9.28
C ASP A 143 1.93 -2.29 9.71
N TYR A 144 1.18 -1.79 8.74
CA TYR A 144 -0.13 -1.23 9.01
C TYR A 144 -1.09 -2.28 9.58
N LEU A 145 -1.11 -3.45 8.95
CA LEU A 145 -2.00 -4.52 9.38
C LEU A 145 -1.65 -5.02 10.77
N ASP A 146 -0.36 -5.12 11.06
CA ASP A 146 0.08 -5.57 12.37
C ASP A 146 -0.36 -4.62 13.48
N GLN A 147 -0.43 -3.35 13.18
CA GLN A 147 -0.84 -2.36 14.16
C GLN A 147 -2.35 -2.30 14.32
N ARG A 148 -3.08 -2.60 13.26
CA ARG A 148 -4.53 -2.50 13.30
C ARG A 148 -5.20 -3.75 13.79
N LEU A 149 -4.59 -4.89 13.56
CA LEU A 149 -5.21 -6.17 13.89
C LEU A 149 -4.44 -6.82 15.02
N PRO A 150 -5.06 -7.03 16.17
CA PRO A 150 -4.35 -7.65 17.28
C PRO A 150 -3.93 -9.05 16.90
N PRO A 151 -2.74 -9.46 17.30
CA PRO A 151 -2.29 -10.82 16.99
C PRO A 151 -3.15 -11.82 17.76
N ALA A 152 -3.66 -12.80 17.03
CA ALA A 152 -4.51 -13.81 17.65
C ALA A 152 -3.76 -14.58 18.72
N ALA A 153 -2.50 -14.84 18.49
CA ALA A 153 -1.73 -15.60 19.45
C ALA A 153 -1.57 -14.92 20.79
N ALA A 154 -1.69 -13.61 20.79
CA ALA A 154 -1.54 -12.89 22.03
C ALA A 154 -2.66 -13.21 23.01
N ASP A 155 -3.71 -13.76 22.53
CA ASP A 155 -4.85 -14.06 23.38
C ASP A 155 -4.65 -15.31 24.18
N LEU A 156 -3.69 -16.07 23.84
CA LEU A 156 -3.47 -17.32 24.50
C LEU A 156 -2.43 -17.22 25.59
#